data_2059fa0f6c988e22c01c5a09d39b890b
#
_entry.id   2059fa0f6c988e22c01c5a09d39b890b
#
_cell.length_a   1.000
_cell.length_b   1.000
_cell.length_c   1.000
_cell.angle_alpha   90.00
_cell.angle_beta   90.00
_cell.angle_gamma   90.00
#
_symmetry.space_group_name_H-M   'P 1'
#
loop_
_entity.id
_entity.type
_entity.pdbx_description
1 polymer ?
#
loop_
_entity_poly.entity_id
_entity_poly.type
_entity_poly.pdbx_seq_one_letter_code
_entity_poly.pdbx_strand_id
1 'polypeptide(L)'
;WYSASSAAGRDDAAALDALYQLMRKKSVKLSGAFSMDKSHTALVGYKEGGAAALLFGARWASDFSSICAVDAAEVPAASLEAVGGQYVLPFPGDSTRGVQEEAIAAKTVDTPVWLVRSNADSTNKAALEFYLKASQAVAKGDGVYVSGRAGSAAEVWVTEKAQCPAAIWEKFSGQFKRFMALQLPGRVAKAEDFTRRGFDIHEEWVNGELRRWMVYVPSTYTGNEKVPLVLVMHGYTASMYAIAEESRWYDVAEQNGFIVVFAQGLVRPADLMGNIPTAMWLAGPFAAMAGKDTDPSVDLEFINSLLDRMEQDYRIDTTRVYATGHSNGSLMTWATACRYASRFAAIAPVGYMFTPLPELDPAVLLPAWAFLGEYDSAGVAELVEDNGTVKALQGWNAHNATNEAAVAESSSYNGAFVTKSFMGGNAPLVKYTVVKDTPHVYLQEESVAIWNEFFSRYSRGADGTLYYQGNAVNDGQYQPSANWYAAK
;
A
#
# COMPACT_ATOMS: atom_id res chain seq x y z
N TRP A 1 -1.02 24.12 27.53
CA TRP A 1 0.00 23.17 27.11
C TRP A 1 1.40 23.76 27.28
N TYR A 2 2.33 22.98 27.80
CA TYR A 2 3.69 23.38 28.09
C TYR A 2 4.67 22.51 27.28
N SER A 3 5.67 23.15 26.70
CA SER A 3 6.82 22.46 26.11
C SER A 3 7.92 22.24 27.14
N ALA A 4 8.89 21.38 26.83
CA ALA A 4 10.06 21.13 27.69
C ALA A 4 10.85 22.41 28.04
N SER A 5 10.71 23.49 27.26
CA SER A 5 11.33 24.80 27.49
C SER A 5 10.50 25.74 28.36
N SER A 6 9.34 25.32 28.86
CA SER A 6 8.49 26.17 29.66
C SER A 6 9.10 26.44 31.04
N ALA A 7 8.92 27.70 31.57
CA ALA A 7 9.38 28.09 32.88
C ALA A 7 8.75 27.27 34.04
N ALA A 8 7.66 26.54 33.75
CA ALA A 8 6.98 25.70 34.73
C ALA A 8 7.60 24.30 34.87
N GLY A 9 8.62 23.94 34.08
CA GLY A 9 9.29 22.65 34.13
C GLY A 9 8.41 21.45 33.76
N ARG A 10 7.24 21.68 33.14
CA ARG A 10 6.34 20.65 32.65
C ARG A 10 6.56 20.42 31.15
N ASP A 11 6.51 19.19 30.75
CA ASP A 11 6.58 18.78 29.33
C ASP A 11 5.30 18.01 28.95
N ASP A 12 4.31 18.78 28.50
CA ASP A 12 3.05 18.20 28.05
C ASP A 12 3.21 17.39 26.74
N ALA A 13 4.23 17.69 25.92
CA ALA A 13 4.55 16.91 24.76
C ALA A 13 5.07 15.52 25.15
N ALA A 14 5.93 15.43 26.16
CA ALA A 14 6.39 14.16 26.69
C ALA A 14 5.25 13.34 27.33
N ALA A 15 4.31 14.01 28.00
CA ALA A 15 3.13 13.34 28.55
C ALA A 15 2.19 12.80 27.47
N LEU A 16 1.99 13.56 26.39
CA LEU A 16 1.20 13.11 25.23
C LEU A 16 1.89 11.94 24.50
N ASP A 17 3.22 12.00 24.36
CA ASP A 17 3.98 10.89 23.79
C ASP A 17 3.84 9.63 24.66
N ALA A 18 4.03 9.75 25.97
CA ALA A 18 3.88 8.63 26.88
C ALA A 18 2.47 8.01 26.82
N LEU A 19 1.44 8.84 26.74
CA LEU A 19 0.06 8.39 26.56
C LEU A 19 -0.12 7.68 25.20
N TYR A 20 0.38 8.28 24.13
CA TYR A 20 0.30 7.68 22.79
C TYR A 20 1.05 6.35 22.74
N GLN A 21 2.29 6.27 23.27
CA GLN A 21 3.06 5.03 23.34
C GLN A 21 2.36 3.97 24.19
N LEU A 22 1.71 4.37 25.28
CA LEU A 22 0.91 3.47 26.08
C LEU A 22 -0.27 2.89 25.28
N MET A 23 -1.02 3.74 24.59
CA MET A 23 -2.19 3.32 23.80
C MET A 23 -1.83 2.42 22.61
N ARG A 24 -0.64 2.62 22.00
CA ARG A 24 -0.20 1.79 20.87
C ARG A 24 0.41 0.44 21.27
N LYS A 25 0.69 0.21 22.57
CA LYS A 25 1.18 -1.09 23.05
C LYS A 25 0.10 -2.16 22.95
N LYS A 26 0.48 -3.36 22.50
CA LYS A 26 -0.43 -4.52 22.38
C LYS A 26 -1.13 -4.89 23.68
N SER A 27 -0.52 -4.59 24.84
CA SER A 27 -1.01 -4.96 26.17
C SER A 27 -2.10 -4.05 26.72
N VAL A 28 -2.33 -2.88 26.12
CA VAL A 28 -3.39 -1.98 26.60
C VAL A 28 -4.70 -2.38 25.96
N LYS A 29 -5.50 -3.12 26.71
CA LYS A 29 -6.89 -3.38 26.41
C LYS A 29 -7.74 -2.32 27.10
N LEU A 30 -8.19 -1.34 26.35
CA LEU A 30 -9.25 -0.44 26.81
C LEU A 30 -10.53 -1.28 26.96
N SER A 31 -10.92 -1.57 28.20
CA SER A 31 -12.12 -2.36 28.56
C SER A 31 -12.28 -3.75 27.91
N GLY A 32 -11.22 -4.42 27.55
CA GLY A 32 -11.26 -5.81 27.05
C GLY A 32 -11.67 -5.99 25.58
N ALA A 33 -12.25 -4.97 24.94
CA ALA A 33 -12.87 -5.12 23.62
C ALA A 33 -12.23 -4.27 22.51
N PHE A 34 -11.33 -3.34 22.82
CA PHE A 34 -10.82 -2.39 21.84
C PHE A 34 -9.31 -2.47 21.69
N SER A 35 -8.84 -2.46 20.45
CA SER A 35 -7.46 -2.14 20.08
C SER A 35 -7.45 -0.87 19.24
N MET A 36 -6.44 -0.01 19.45
CA MET A 36 -6.28 1.20 18.66
C MET A 36 -5.86 0.86 17.23
N ASP A 37 -6.52 1.45 16.24
CA ASP A 37 -6.07 1.40 14.86
C ASP A 37 -4.88 2.33 14.66
N LYS A 38 -3.69 1.75 14.60
CA LYS A 38 -2.44 2.48 14.45
C LYS A 38 -2.26 3.11 13.07
N SER A 39 -2.99 2.65 12.05
CA SER A 39 -2.94 3.20 10.70
C SER A 39 -3.82 4.43 10.52
N HIS A 40 -4.83 4.60 11.40
CA HIS A 40 -5.80 5.69 11.35
C HIS A 40 -5.77 6.54 12.62
N THR A 41 -4.61 6.98 13.04
CA THR A 41 -4.47 7.82 14.23
C THR A 41 -4.37 9.28 13.82
N ALA A 42 -5.43 10.06 14.04
CA ALA A 42 -5.46 11.49 13.77
C ALA A 42 -5.27 12.30 15.06
N LEU A 43 -4.60 13.45 14.93
CA LEU A 43 -4.53 14.48 15.97
C LEU A 43 -5.54 15.58 15.67
N VAL A 44 -6.38 15.90 16.65
CA VAL A 44 -7.30 17.04 16.55
C VAL A 44 -7.13 17.93 17.78
N GLY A 45 -6.91 19.22 17.55
CA GLY A 45 -6.75 20.19 18.62
C GLY A 45 -7.48 21.50 18.36
N TYR A 46 -7.93 22.16 19.42
CA TYR A 46 -8.64 23.43 19.38
C TYR A 46 -7.88 24.47 20.20
N LYS A 47 -7.69 25.68 19.70
CA LYS A 47 -6.92 26.77 20.30
C LYS A 47 -5.51 26.31 20.73
N GLU A 48 -5.20 26.37 22.04
CA GLU A 48 -3.92 25.91 22.59
C GLU A 48 -3.71 24.42 22.33
N GLY A 49 -4.79 23.60 22.30
CA GLY A 49 -4.75 22.21 21.90
C GLY A 49 -4.44 22.06 20.40
N GLY A 50 -4.86 23.02 19.57
CA GLY A 50 -4.50 23.09 18.16
C GLY A 50 -3.00 23.35 17.96
N ALA A 51 -2.43 24.26 18.75
CA ALA A 51 -0.99 24.52 18.76
C ALA A 51 -0.20 23.28 19.22
N ALA A 52 -0.68 22.58 20.25
CA ALA A 52 -0.09 21.33 20.71
C ALA A 52 -0.16 20.23 19.66
N ALA A 53 -1.29 20.11 18.94
CA ALA A 53 -1.43 19.15 17.85
C ALA A 53 -0.44 19.40 16.70
N LEU A 54 -0.22 20.66 16.34
CA LEU A 54 0.78 21.02 15.32
C LEU A 54 2.20 20.68 15.75
N LEU A 55 2.60 21.01 16.99
CA LEU A 55 3.92 20.69 17.53
C LEU A 55 4.13 19.18 17.67
N PHE A 56 3.15 18.48 18.24
CA PHE A 56 3.20 17.06 18.49
C PHE A 56 3.21 16.29 17.16
N GLY A 57 2.36 16.69 16.22
CA GLY A 57 2.33 16.12 14.88
C GLY A 57 3.59 16.38 14.07
N ALA A 58 4.26 17.51 14.24
CA ALA A 58 5.56 17.76 13.62
C ALA A 58 6.66 16.89 14.21
N ARG A 59 6.63 16.64 15.53
CA ARG A 59 7.63 15.81 16.21
C ARG A 59 7.51 14.32 15.89
N TRP A 60 6.29 13.81 15.79
CA TRP A 60 6.02 12.39 15.54
C TRP A 60 5.15 12.20 14.30
N ALA A 61 5.54 12.82 13.20
CA ALA A 61 4.77 12.83 11.95
C ALA A 61 4.42 11.43 11.44
N SER A 62 5.32 10.46 11.60
CA SER A 62 5.10 9.06 11.20
C SER A 62 4.01 8.34 12.00
N ASP A 63 3.64 8.87 13.16
CA ASP A 63 2.68 8.25 14.07
C ASP A 63 1.23 8.63 13.77
N PHE A 64 1.01 9.67 12.97
CA PHE A 64 -0.32 10.18 12.70
C PHE A 64 -0.67 10.12 11.21
N SER A 65 -1.89 9.70 10.92
CA SER A 65 -2.44 9.72 9.56
C SER A 65 -2.82 11.12 9.11
N SER A 66 -3.12 12.02 10.08
CA SER A 66 -3.52 13.39 9.80
C SER A 66 -3.53 14.26 11.05
N ILE A 67 -3.45 15.58 10.86
CA ILE A 67 -3.48 16.58 11.90
C ILE A 67 -4.56 17.61 11.59
N CYS A 68 -5.44 17.92 12.54
CA CYS A 68 -6.39 19.00 12.45
C CYS A 68 -6.20 20.01 13.59
N ALA A 69 -5.91 21.23 13.25
CA ALA A 69 -5.75 22.33 14.18
C ALA A 69 -6.83 23.38 13.95
N VAL A 70 -7.75 23.50 14.91
CA VAL A 70 -8.91 24.41 14.82
C VAL A 70 -8.60 25.65 15.66
N ASP A 71 -8.63 26.82 15.04
CA ASP A 71 -8.33 28.12 15.67
C ASP A 71 -7.07 28.06 16.55
N ALA A 72 -6.05 27.40 16.06
CA ALA A 72 -4.83 27.15 16.82
C ALA A 72 -4.17 28.45 17.30
N ALA A 73 -3.76 28.46 18.54
CA ALA A 73 -2.90 29.52 19.06
C ALA A 73 -1.59 29.58 18.26
N GLU A 74 -0.97 30.77 18.22
CA GLU A 74 0.26 30.96 17.44
C GLU A 74 1.37 30.02 17.93
N VAL A 75 1.96 29.30 16.97
CA VAL A 75 3.13 28.45 17.23
C VAL A 75 4.35 29.12 16.60
N PRO A 76 5.36 29.48 17.38
CA PRO A 76 6.58 30.08 16.83
C PRO A 76 7.27 29.14 15.84
N ALA A 77 7.74 29.69 14.72
CA ALA A 77 8.46 28.90 13.70
C ALA A 77 9.66 28.13 14.29
N ALA A 78 10.41 28.75 15.17
CA ALA A 78 11.55 28.12 15.85
C ALA A 78 11.15 26.88 16.67
N SER A 79 9.94 26.88 17.26
CA SER A 79 9.43 25.70 17.99
C SER A 79 9.07 24.55 17.08
N LEU A 80 8.51 24.82 15.90
CA LEU A 80 8.22 23.80 14.88
C LEU A 80 9.51 23.26 14.26
N GLU A 81 10.46 24.13 13.96
CA GLU A 81 11.78 23.74 13.41
C GLU A 81 12.59 22.90 14.41
N ALA A 82 12.50 23.20 15.70
CA ALA A 82 13.19 22.45 16.75
C ALA A 82 12.65 21.03 16.94
N VAL A 83 11.38 20.78 16.67
CA VAL A 83 10.73 19.46 16.81
C VAL A 83 10.52 18.75 15.49
N GLY A 84 10.41 19.49 14.40
CA GLY A 84 10.23 18.93 13.05
C GLY A 84 11.46 18.13 12.59
N GLY A 85 11.22 17.04 11.91
CA GLY A 85 12.29 16.17 11.41
C GLY A 85 12.73 15.06 12.37
N GLN A 86 12.16 14.98 13.57
CA GLN A 86 12.31 13.78 14.40
C GLN A 86 11.37 12.69 13.90
N TYR A 87 11.85 11.97 12.93
CA TYR A 87 11.09 10.88 12.33
C TYR A 87 11.28 9.61 13.14
N VAL A 88 10.23 9.13 13.78
CA VAL A 88 10.25 7.86 14.50
C VAL A 88 9.65 6.78 13.61
N LEU A 89 10.43 5.77 13.31
CA LEU A 89 9.94 4.62 12.53
C LEU A 89 8.74 3.97 13.19
N PRO A 90 7.77 3.51 12.40
CA PRO A 90 6.63 2.77 12.91
C PRO A 90 6.99 1.38 13.47
N PHE A 91 8.26 0.96 13.38
CA PHE A 91 8.77 -0.33 13.85
C PHE A 91 9.91 -0.16 14.87
N PRO A 92 9.67 0.46 16.03
CA PRO A 92 10.71 0.53 17.04
C PRO A 92 11.05 -0.87 17.54
N GLY A 93 12.32 -1.22 17.52
CA GLY A 93 12.82 -2.47 18.09
C GLY A 93 13.21 -3.57 17.09
N ASP A 94 13.14 -3.32 15.79
CA ASP A 94 13.73 -4.23 14.81
C ASP A 94 15.20 -3.86 14.60
N SER A 95 16.08 -4.53 15.36
CA SER A 95 17.53 -4.30 15.33
C SER A 95 18.19 -4.60 13.96
N THR A 96 17.48 -5.29 13.07
CA THR A 96 17.98 -5.57 11.72
C THR A 96 17.90 -4.36 10.80
N ARG A 97 17.26 -3.27 11.24
CA ARG A 97 16.96 -2.07 10.45
C ARG A 97 17.66 -0.79 10.90
N GLY A 98 18.67 -0.87 11.74
CA GLY A 98 19.36 0.31 12.29
C GLY A 98 19.82 1.31 11.23
N VAL A 99 20.35 0.83 10.10
CA VAL A 99 20.76 1.70 8.96
C VAL A 99 19.56 2.38 8.30
N GLN A 100 18.42 1.72 8.28
CA GLN A 100 17.17 2.25 7.72
C GLN A 100 16.57 3.32 8.62
N GLU A 101 16.70 3.17 9.94
CA GLU A 101 16.24 4.16 10.91
C GLU A 101 16.97 5.49 10.75
N GLU A 102 18.28 5.47 10.56
CA GLU A 102 19.06 6.70 10.32
C GLU A 102 18.66 7.39 9.02
N ALA A 103 18.47 6.61 7.94
CA ALA A 103 18.08 7.17 6.65
C ALA A 103 16.67 7.79 6.67
N ILE A 104 15.75 7.19 7.42
CA ILE A 104 14.37 7.69 7.55
C ILE A 104 14.29 8.83 8.56
N ALA A 105 15.06 8.80 9.64
CA ALA A 105 15.14 9.87 10.64
C ALA A 105 15.51 11.24 10.05
N ALA A 106 16.18 11.26 8.91
CA ALA A 106 16.50 12.49 8.20
C ALA A 106 15.34 13.08 7.37
N LYS A 107 14.18 12.40 7.32
CA LYS A 107 13.02 12.88 6.55
C LYS A 107 12.27 13.98 7.26
N THR A 108 11.63 14.82 6.46
CA THR A 108 10.76 15.89 6.92
C THR A 108 9.32 15.40 7.10
N VAL A 109 8.54 16.19 7.82
CA VAL A 109 7.11 15.93 8.08
C VAL A 109 6.34 15.68 6.78
N ASP A 110 5.62 14.59 6.72
CA ASP A 110 4.84 14.16 5.55
C ASP A 110 3.42 13.70 5.97
N THR A 111 2.81 14.42 6.89
CA THR A 111 1.47 14.14 7.41
C THR A 111 0.49 15.16 6.87
N PRO A 112 -0.69 14.77 6.35
CA PRO A 112 -1.75 15.69 5.96
C PRO A 112 -2.17 16.59 7.13
N VAL A 113 -2.27 17.91 6.88
CA VAL A 113 -2.60 18.91 7.89
C VAL A 113 -3.79 19.75 7.46
N TRP A 114 -4.78 19.86 8.32
CA TRP A 114 -5.92 20.75 8.14
C TRP A 114 -5.90 21.89 9.15
N LEU A 115 -5.63 23.09 8.67
CA LEU A 115 -5.70 24.32 9.45
C LEU A 115 -7.08 24.95 9.28
N VAL A 116 -7.92 24.81 10.29
CA VAL A 116 -9.27 25.39 10.34
C VAL A 116 -9.23 26.70 11.07
N ARG A 117 -9.78 27.76 10.47
CA ARG A 117 -9.81 29.11 11.03
C ARG A 117 -11.25 29.62 11.08
N SER A 118 -11.65 30.24 12.20
CA SER A 118 -12.97 30.88 12.31
C SER A 118 -13.04 32.21 11.56
N ASN A 119 -11.88 32.86 11.36
CA ASN A 119 -11.75 34.09 10.59
C ASN A 119 -10.35 34.23 9.98
N ALA A 120 -10.18 35.15 9.03
CA ALA A 120 -8.91 35.35 8.32
C ALA A 120 -7.77 35.83 9.24
N ASP A 121 -8.09 36.50 10.36
CA ASP A 121 -7.10 37.05 11.27
C ASP A 121 -6.53 36.01 12.24
N SER A 122 -7.18 34.86 12.39
CA SER A 122 -6.75 33.74 13.24
C SER A 122 -5.72 32.84 12.58
N THR A 123 -4.93 33.34 11.65
CA THR A 123 -3.97 32.54 10.89
C THR A 123 -2.73 32.24 11.71
N ASN A 124 -2.46 31.00 11.98
CA ASN A 124 -1.16 30.54 12.42
C ASN A 124 -0.20 30.51 11.21
N LYS A 125 0.35 31.67 10.86
CA LYS A 125 1.18 31.84 9.67
C LYS A 125 2.44 31.00 9.71
N ALA A 126 3.10 30.99 10.86
CA ALA A 126 4.34 30.24 11.04
C ALA A 126 4.13 28.74 10.87
N ALA A 127 3.02 28.19 11.40
CA ALA A 127 2.70 26.79 11.20
C ALA A 127 2.33 26.48 9.73
N LEU A 128 1.57 27.34 9.08
CA LEU A 128 1.27 27.18 7.66
C LEU A 128 2.54 27.16 6.82
N GLU A 129 3.42 28.15 7.00
CA GLU A 129 4.70 28.22 6.28
C GLU A 129 5.58 27.00 6.56
N PHE A 130 5.65 26.55 7.82
CA PHE A 130 6.40 25.34 8.18
C PHE A 130 5.90 24.11 7.43
N TYR A 131 4.59 23.83 7.46
CA TYR A 131 4.03 22.64 6.82
C TYR A 131 4.08 22.72 5.30
N LEU A 132 3.87 23.89 4.70
CA LEU A 132 4.04 24.09 3.25
C LEU A 132 5.48 23.83 2.81
N LYS A 133 6.46 24.34 3.57
CA LYS A 133 7.88 24.12 3.32
C LYS A 133 8.25 22.64 3.53
N ALA A 134 7.82 22.04 4.64
CA ALA A 134 8.14 20.65 4.97
C ALA A 134 7.64 19.66 3.93
N SER A 135 6.43 19.87 3.39
CA SER A 135 5.85 19.03 2.34
C SER A 135 6.18 19.50 0.92
N GLN A 136 6.94 20.59 0.74
CA GLN A 136 7.17 21.23 -0.56
C GLN A 136 5.86 21.48 -1.32
N ALA A 137 4.86 21.96 -0.61
CA ALA A 137 3.48 22.00 -1.09
C ALA A 137 3.26 23.03 -2.18
N VAL A 138 2.46 22.66 -3.16
CA VAL A 138 2.05 23.47 -4.30
C VAL A 138 0.55 23.75 -4.22
N ALA A 139 0.16 25.00 -4.37
CA ALA A 139 -1.26 25.39 -4.35
C ALA A 139 -2.06 24.75 -5.49
N LYS A 140 -3.23 24.20 -5.13
CA LYS A 140 -4.22 23.65 -6.07
C LYS A 140 -5.49 24.53 -6.18
N GLY A 141 -5.60 25.58 -5.38
CA GLY A 141 -6.77 26.44 -5.26
C GLY A 141 -7.59 26.16 -4.00
N ASP A 142 -8.52 27.02 -3.67
CA ASP A 142 -9.48 26.88 -2.57
C ASP A 142 -8.87 26.54 -1.20
N GLY A 143 -7.65 27.05 -0.93
CA GLY A 143 -6.92 26.76 0.29
C GLY A 143 -6.31 25.36 0.38
N VAL A 144 -6.31 24.61 -0.72
CA VAL A 144 -5.71 23.27 -0.79
C VAL A 144 -4.30 23.35 -1.40
N TYR A 145 -3.36 22.71 -0.73
CA TYR A 145 -1.98 22.56 -1.17
C TYR A 145 -1.62 21.08 -1.15
N VAL A 146 -0.98 20.59 -2.18
CA VAL A 146 -0.52 19.19 -2.26
C VAL A 146 0.99 19.12 -2.25
N SER A 147 1.55 18.07 -1.66
CA SER A 147 2.99 17.90 -1.59
C SER A 147 3.63 17.80 -2.97
N GLY A 148 4.74 18.50 -3.14
CA GLY A 148 5.64 18.35 -4.27
C GLY A 148 6.78 17.35 -4.03
N ARG A 149 6.85 16.72 -2.84
CA ARG A 149 7.90 15.76 -2.50
C ARG A 149 7.64 14.41 -3.15
N ALA A 150 8.73 13.72 -3.44
CA ALA A 150 8.70 12.37 -3.95
C ALA A 150 7.90 11.45 -3.01
N GLY A 151 6.98 10.68 -3.58
CA GLY A 151 6.18 9.71 -2.85
C GLY A 151 5.30 10.24 -1.72
N SER A 152 5.17 11.55 -1.55
CA SER A 152 4.36 12.14 -0.49
C SER A 152 2.88 12.23 -0.89
N ALA A 153 2.00 11.81 0.02
CA ALA A 153 0.56 12.02 -0.07
C ALA A 153 0.10 13.18 0.83
N ALA A 154 1.03 13.94 1.42
CA ALA A 154 0.68 15.03 2.31
C ALA A 154 -0.06 16.14 1.58
N GLU A 155 -1.10 16.63 2.21
CA GLU A 155 -1.85 17.79 1.78
C GLU A 155 -1.95 18.77 2.93
N VAL A 156 -1.97 20.06 2.62
CA VAL A 156 -2.30 21.12 3.58
C VAL A 156 -3.61 21.74 3.13
N TRP A 157 -4.61 21.72 4.00
CA TRP A 157 -5.90 22.35 3.74
C TRP A 157 -6.08 23.55 4.65
N VAL A 158 -6.43 24.67 4.11
CA VAL A 158 -6.73 25.88 4.84
C VAL A 158 -8.18 26.26 4.58
N THR A 159 -8.99 26.38 5.64
CA THR A 159 -10.38 26.78 5.53
C THR A 159 -10.74 27.80 6.60
N GLU A 160 -11.56 28.79 6.25
CA GLU A 160 -12.08 29.82 7.14
C GLU A 160 -13.45 29.47 7.73
N LYS A 161 -14.01 28.33 7.32
CA LYS A 161 -15.30 27.89 7.83
C LYS A 161 -15.13 27.09 9.11
N ALA A 162 -15.91 27.41 10.13
CA ALA A 162 -16.03 26.56 11.32
C ALA A 162 -16.44 25.15 10.91
N GLN A 163 -15.77 24.16 11.50
CA GLN A 163 -15.99 22.74 11.22
C GLN A 163 -16.45 22.03 12.48
N CYS A 164 -17.44 21.16 12.33
CA CYS A 164 -17.87 20.30 13.43
C CYS A 164 -17.02 19.01 13.48
N PRO A 165 -16.99 18.32 14.64
CA PRO A 165 -16.25 17.05 14.76
C PRO A 165 -16.60 16.02 13.72
N ALA A 166 -17.86 15.95 13.28
CA ALA A 166 -18.30 15.02 12.23
C ALA A 166 -17.63 15.31 10.88
N ALA A 167 -17.55 16.59 10.47
CA ALA A 167 -16.88 16.98 9.23
C ALA A 167 -15.38 16.71 9.28
N ILE A 168 -14.74 16.90 10.44
CA ILE A 168 -13.33 16.56 10.64
C ILE A 168 -13.13 15.05 10.50
N TRP A 169 -14.00 14.26 11.11
CA TRP A 169 -13.96 12.80 11.02
C TRP A 169 -14.18 12.31 9.59
N GLU A 170 -15.17 12.84 8.90
CA GLU A 170 -15.45 12.49 7.49
C GLU A 170 -14.22 12.75 6.60
N LYS A 171 -13.56 13.89 6.79
CA LYS A 171 -12.34 14.22 6.05
C LYS A 171 -11.18 13.28 6.33
N PHE A 172 -10.98 12.89 7.58
CA PHE A 172 -9.80 12.14 8.01
C PHE A 172 -10.01 10.63 8.12
N SER A 173 -11.24 10.15 8.14
CA SER A 173 -11.52 8.71 8.25
C SER A 173 -10.94 7.88 7.10
N GLY A 174 -10.71 8.49 5.95
CA GLY A 174 -10.05 7.86 4.81
C GLY A 174 -8.53 8.10 4.72
N GLN A 175 -7.91 8.81 5.67
CA GLN A 175 -6.48 9.09 5.65
C GLN A 175 -5.72 8.02 6.40
N PHE A 176 -4.70 7.48 5.77
CA PHE A 176 -3.83 6.45 6.34
C PHE A 176 -2.45 7.01 6.63
N LYS A 177 -1.78 6.41 7.60
CA LYS A 177 -0.34 6.56 7.71
C LYS A 177 0.32 6.00 6.48
N ARG A 178 1.30 6.71 5.99
CA ARG A 178 2.11 6.25 4.87
C ARG A 178 2.95 5.04 5.23
N PHE A 179 3.44 4.98 6.46
CA PHE A 179 4.22 3.87 6.97
C PHE A 179 3.39 3.08 7.98
N MET A 180 2.88 1.95 7.56
CA MET A 180 2.07 1.08 8.39
C MET A 180 2.93 0.04 9.07
N ALA A 181 2.81 -0.08 10.39
CA ALA A 181 3.25 -1.25 11.10
C ALA A 181 2.44 -2.47 10.61
N LEU A 182 3.06 -3.66 10.61
CA LEU A 182 2.37 -4.92 10.37
C LEU A 182 1.02 -4.93 11.09
N GLN A 183 -0.03 -5.21 10.34
CA GLN A 183 -1.36 -5.29 10.91
C GLN A 183 -1.45 -6.54 11.77
N LEU A 184 -1.89 -6.35 12.99
CA LEU A 184 -2.00 -7.45 13.95
C LEU A 184 -3.35 -8.15 13.82
N PRO A 185 -3.42 -9.47 14.08
CA PRO A 185 -4.67 -10.18 14.19
C PRO A 185 -5.60 -9.50 15.20
N GLY A 186 -6.88 -9.41 14.89
CA GLY A 186 -7.89 -8.78 15.75
C GLY A 186 -8.19 -7.31 15.42
N ARG A 187 -7.64 -6.76 14.38
CA ARG A 187 -8.09 -5.51 13.80
C ARG A 187 -9.37 -5.75 13.02
N VAL A 188 -10.45 -5.31 13.57
CA VAL A 188 -11.74 -5.41 12.93
C VAL A 188 -12.05 -4.07 12.26
N ALA A 189 -11.70 -3.93 10.98
CA ALA A 189 -12.54 -3.14 10.11
C ALA A 189 -13.90 -3.83 10.10
N LYS A 190 -14.94 -3.14 10.49
CA LYS A 190 -16.26 -3.77 10.59
C LYS A 190 -16.80 -4.02 9.20
N ALA A 191 -17.26 -5.25 8.94
CA ALA A 191 -17.90 -5.60 7.67
C ALA A 191 -19.00 -4.58 7.26
N GLU A 192 -19.75 -4.07 8.26
CA GLU A 192 -20.78 -3.07 8.07
C GLU A 192 -20.28 -1.75 7.49
N ASP A 193 -19.04 -1.35 7.77
CA ASP A 193 -18.47 -0.12 7.22
C ASP A 193 -18.20 -0.26 5.72
N PHE A 194 -17.75 -1.43 5.29
CA PHE A 194 -17.54 -1.73 3.87
C PHE A 194 -18.87 -1.90 3.12
N THR A 195 -19.85 -2.60 3.70
CA THR A 195 -21.18 -2.73 3.12
C THR A 195 -21.85 -1.37 2.91
N ARG A 196 -21.76 -0.45 3.88
CA ARG A 196 -22.24 0.94 3.72
C ARG A 196 -21.54 1.73 2.63
N ARG A 197 -20.31 1.35 2.30
CA ARG A 197 -19.51 1.95 1.21
C ARG A 197 -19.71 1.26 -0.14
N GLY A 198 -20.67 0.34 -0.23
CA GLY A 198 -21.04 -0.34 -1.47
C GLY A 198 -20.23 -1.59 -1.79
N PHE A 199 -19.57 -2.20 -0.79
CA PHE A 199 -18.93 -3.49 -0.98
C PHE A 199 -19.91 -4.63 -0.70
N ASP A 200 -19.91 -5.63 -1.57
CA ASP A 200 -20.59 -6.90 -1.36
C ASP A 200 -19.64 -7.88 -0.66
N ILE A 201 -20.06 -8.40 0.49
CA ILE A 201 -19.28 -9.35 1.28
C ILE A 201 -19.88 -10.73 1.14
N HIS A 202 -19.05 -11.68 0.76
CA HIS A 202 -19.44 -13.05 0.48
C HIS A 202 -18.75 -14.05 1.41
N GLU A 203 -19.47 -15.11 1.77
CA GLU A 203 -18.96 -16.30 2.45
C GLU A 203 -19.50 -17.53 1.74
N GLU A 204 -18.64 -18.48 1.43
CA GLU A 204 -19.02 -19.72 0.77
C GLU A 204 -18.12 -20.88 1.18
N TRP A 205 -18.67 -22.07 1.26
CA TRP A 205 -17.89 -23.29 1.46
C TRP A 205 -17.26 -23.74 0.15
N VAL A 206 -15.94 -23.72 0.09
CA VAL A 206 -15.14 -24.16 -1.05
C VAL A 206 -14.21 -25.27 -0.58
N ASN A 207 -14.36 -26.48 -1.13
CA ASN A 207 -13.53 -27.64 -0.78
C ASN A 207 -13.48 -27.94 0.74
N GLY A 208 -14.60 -27.74 1.45
CA GLY A 208 -14.72 -28.01 2.89
C GLY A 208 -14.21 -26.90 3.82
N GLU A 209 -13.77 -25.76 3.26
CA GLU A 209 -13.32 -24.59 4.01
C GLU A 209 -14.26 -23.40 3.79
N LEU A 210 -14.59 -22.65 4.85
CA LEU A 210 -15.37 -21.43 4.73
C LEU A 210 -14.49 -20.31 4.20
N ARG A 211 -14.68 -19.94 2.94
CA ARG A 211 -13.95 -18.89 2.26
C ARG A 211 -14.72 -17.58 2.29
N ARG A 212 -13.97 -16.48 2.29
CA ARG A 212 -14.52 -15.13 2.31
C ARG A 212 -13.87 -14.26 1.26
N TRP A 213 -14.64 -13.34 0.72
CA TRP A 213 -14.13 -12.28 -0.15
C TRP A 213 -15.09 -11.10 -0.11
N MET A 214 -14.63 -9.95 -0.55
CA MET A 214 -15.52 -8.82 -0.81
C MET A 214 -15.28 -8.25 -2.20
N VAL A 215 -16.33 -7.73 -2.79
CA VAL A 215 -16.35 -7.19 -4.15
C VAL A 215 -16.73 -5.72 -4.10
N TYR A 216 -16.00 -4.89 -4.81
CA TYR A 216 -16.41 -3.53 -5.11
C TYR A 216 -16.80 -3.43 -6.57
N VAL A 217 -18.03 -3.02 -6.80
CA VAL A 217 -18.61 -2.81 -8.13
C VAL A 217 -18.70 -1.31 -8.36
N PRO A 218 -18.05 -0.73 -9.39
CA PRO A 218 -18.07 0.70 -9.62
C PRO A 218 -19.47 1.19 -9.97
N SER A 219 -19.80 2.42 -9.61
CA SER A 219 -21.13 3.03 -9.85
C SER A 219 -21.52 3.09 -11.32
N THR A 220 -20.54 3.05 -12.22
CA THR A 220 -20.74 3.04 -13.68
C THR A 220 -21.13 1.66 -14.24
N TYR A 221 -20.98 0.59 -13.46
CA TYR A 221 -21.31 -0.76 -13.92
C TYR A 221 -22.82 -0.97 -13.96
N THR A 222 -23.35 -1.27 -15.13
CA THR A 222 -24.78 -1.50 -15.35
C THR A 222 -25.14 -2.97 -15.61
N GLY A 223 -24.15 -3.85 -15.72
CA GLY A 223 -24.35 -5.23 -16.15
C GLY A 223 -24.55 -5.42 -17.67
N ASN A 224 -24.54 -4.36 -18.45
CA ASN A 224 -24.72 -4.45 -19.91
C ASN A 224 -23.40 -4.70 -20.64
N GLU A 225 -22.32 -4.13 -20.16
CA GLU A 225 -20.99 -4.24 -20.75
C GLU A 225 -20.07 -5.17 -19.95
N LYS A 226 -19.14 -5.81 -20.63
CA LYS A 226 -18.08 -6.57 -19.98
C LYS A 226 -17.02 -5.62 -19.43
N VAL A 227 -16.60 -5.83 -18.18
CA VAL A 227 -15.61 -4.98 -17.49
C VAL A 227 -14.42 -5.79 -17.01
N PRO A 228 -13.22 -5.19 -16.90
CA PRO A 228 -12.06 -5.84 -16.33
C PRO A 228 -12.28 -6.28 -14.88
N LEU A 229 -11.46 -7.25 -14.43
CA LEU A 229 -11.41 -7.71 -13.05
C LEU A 229 -9.99 -7.57 -12.49
N VAL A 230 -9.88 -7.01 -11.28
CA VAL A 230 -8.63 -7.02 -10.50
C VAL A 230 -8.83 -7.84 -9.24
N LEU A 231 -8.02 -8.89 -9.08
CA LEU A 231 -7.92 -9.69 -7.86
C LEU A 231 -6.84 -9.11 -6.95
N VAL A 232 -7.18 -8.85 -5.68
CA VAL A 232 -6.29 -8.26 -4.68
C VAL A 232 -6.16 -9.18 -3.46
N MET A 233 -4.93 -9.48 -3.06
CA MET A 233 -4.63 -10.41 -1.97
C MET A 233 -3.82 -9.74 -0.86
N HIS A 234 -4.26 -9.91 0.40
CA HIS A 234 -3.66 -9.27 1.57
C HIS A 234 -2.35 -9.92 2.02
N GLY A 235 -1.56 -9.20 2.82
CA GLY A 235 -0.33 -9.68 3.45
C GLY A 235 -0.58 -10.64 4.62
N TYR A 236 0.51 -11.22 5.14
CA TYR A 236 0.50 -12.04 6.36
C TYR A 236 -0.06 -11.24 7.54
N THR A 237 -0.92 -11.85 8.35
CA THR A 237 -1.61 -11.24 9.49
C THR A 237 -2.64 -10.15 9.14
N ALA A 238 -2.83 -9.85 7.87
CA ALA A 238 -3.78 -8.85 7.41
C ALA A 238 -5.15 -9.44 7.05
N SER A 239 -6.00 -8.67 6.39
CA SER A 239 -7.32 -9.10 5.95
C SER A 239 -7.71 -8.45 4.62
N MET A 240 -8.77 -8.95 4.00
CA MET A 240 -9.35 -8.33 2.81
C MET A 240 -9.74 -6.86 3.05
N TYR A 241 -10.17 -6.52 4.27
CA TYR A 241 -10.50 -5.15 4.66
C TYR A 241 -9.26 -4.26 4.70
N ALA A 242 -8.19 -4.79 5.29
CA ALA A 242 -6.95 -4.06 5.44
C ALA A 242 -6.32 -3.72 4.10
N ILE A 243 -6.17 -4.72 3.22
CA ILE A 243 -5.57 -4.49 1.90
C ILE A 243 -6.44 -3.58 1.02
N ALA A 244 -7.77 -3.60 1.19
CA ALA A 244 -8.62 -2.66 0.49
C ALA A 244 -8.32 -1.21 0.88
N GLU A 245 -8.16 -0.96 2.18
CA GLU A 245 -7.84 0.38 2.68
C GLU A 245 -6.40 0.80 2.36
N GLU A 246 -5.43 -0.12 2.40
CA GLU A 246 -4.03 0.17 2.06
C GLU A 246 -3.87 0.51 0.58
N SER A 247 -4.40 -0.34 -0.27
CA SER A 247 -4.19 -0.28 -1.71
C SER A 247 -5.15 0.69 -2.42
N ARG A 248 -6.32 0.96 -1.85
CA ARG A 248 -7.36 1.81 -2.44
C ARG A 248 -7.78 1.41 -3.87
N TRP A 249 -7.65 0.13 -4.21
CA TRP A 249 -8.07 -0.37 -5.52
C TRP A 249 -9.51 -0.06 -5.87
N TYR A 250 -10.39 0.06 -4.88
CA TYR A 250 -11.79 0.44 -5.11
C TYR A 250 -11.96 1.87 -5.63
N ASP A 251 -11.08 2.82 -5.25
CA ASP A 251 -11.09 4.17 -5.82
C ASP A 251 -10.63 4.15 -7.29
N VAL A 252 -9.62 3.32 -7.59
CA VAL A 252 -9.14 3.14 -8.97
C VAL A 252 -10.22 2.46 -9.82
N ALA A 253 -10.92 1.47 -9.24
CA ALA A 253 -12.04 0.79 -9.89
C ALA A 253 -13.20 1.74 -10.21
N GLU A 254 -13.58 2.60 -9.24
CA GLU A 254 -14.63 3.59 -9.42
C GLU A 254 -14.31 4.57 -10.56
N GLN A 255 -13.05 5.04 -10.61
CA GLN A 255 -12.62 6.00 -11.63
C GLN A 255 -12.48 5.39 -13.03
N ASN A 256 -12.26 4.09 -13.14
CA ASN A 256 -11.91 3.44 -14.40
C ASN A 256 -12.91 2.37 -14.87
N GLY A 257 -13.99 2.12 -14.14
CA GLY A 257 -15.09 1.26 -14.57
C GLY A 257 -14.74 -0.24 -14.61
N PHE A 258 -13.98 -0.74 -13.63
CA PHE A 258 -13.71 -2.18 -13.50
C PHE A 258 -14.15 -2.71 -12.12
N ILE A 259 -14.32 -4.02 -12.00
CA ILE A 259 -14.64 -4.68 -10.73
C ILE A 259 -13.36 -5.08 -10.02
N VAL A 260 -13.32 -4.91 -8.70
CA VAL A 260 -12.23 -5.40 -7.88
C VAL A 260 -12.73 -6.38 -6.83
N VAL A 261 -12.03 -7.51 -6.67
CA VAL A 261 -12.31 -8.52 -5.66
C VAL A 261 -11.13 -8.63 -4.69
N PHE A 262 -11.43 -8.55 -3.40
CA PHE A 262 -10.48 -8.69 -2.30
C PHE A 262 -10.69 -10.04 -1.64
N ALA A 263 -9.78 -10.97 -1.86
CA ALA A 263 -9.86 -12.31 -1.31
C ALA A 263 -9.31 -12.38 0.13
N GLN A 264 -9.89 -13.26 0.97
CA GLN A 264 -9.45 -13.51 2.34
C GLN A 264 -8.74 -14.86 2.46
N GLY A 265 -7.48 -14.82 2.89
CA GLY A 265 -6.73 -16.02 3.29
C GLY A 265 -7.28 -16.61 4.59
N LEU A 266 -7.17 -17.92 4.75
CA LEU A 266 -7.67 -18.61 5.96
C LEU A 266 -6.83 -18.27 7.20
N VAL A 267 -7.51 -18.28 8.34
CA VAL A 267 -6.86 -18.16 9.65
C VAL A 267 -6.32 -19.54 10.03
N ARG A 268 -5.01 -19.64 10.17
CA ARG A 268 -4.29 -20.89 10.48
C ARG A 268 -3.33 -20.70 11.65
N PRO A 269 -3.02 -21.72 12.45
CA PRO A 269 -1.90 -21.66 13.37
C PRO A 269 -0.60 -21.37 12.60
N ALA A 270 0.25 -20.52 13.15
CA ALA A 270 1.52 -20.16 12.52
C ALA A 270 2.66 -20.16 13.53
N ASP A 271 3.68 -20.95 13.29
CA ASP A 271 4.84 -21.13 14.17
C ASP A 271 5.56 -19.81 14.47
N LEU A 272 5.70 -18.93 13.47
CA LEU A 272 6.31 -17.60 13.60
C LEU A 272 5.67 -16.73 14.68
N MET A 273 4.39 -16.98 15.00
CA MET A 273 3.62 -16.21 15.97
C MET A 273 3.33 -17.01 17.24
N GLY A 274 4.10 -18.06 17.53
CA GLY A 274 3.88 -18.94 18.68
C GLY A 274 2.55 -19.72 18.59
N ASN A 275 2.21 -20.19 17.41
CA ASN A 275 0.96 -20.89 17.08
C ASN A 275 -0.33 -20.05 17.27
N ILE A 276 -0.21 -18.72 17.27
CA ILE A 276 -1.39 -17.86 17.30
C ILE A 276 -2.09 -17.95 15.93
N PRO A 277 -3.41 -18.21 15.91
CA PRO A 277 -4.16 -18.26 14.66
C PRO A 277 -4.04 -16.95 13.88
N THR A 278 -3.61 -17.05 12.61
CA THR A 278 -3.23 -15.90 11.81
C THR A 278 -3.71 -16.07 10.37
N ALA A 279 -4.29 -15.03 9.81
CA ALA A 279 -4.69 -15.03 8.41
C ALA A 279 -3.46 -15.05 7.48
N MET A 280 -3.44 -16.00 6.54
CA MET A 280 -2.33 -16.19 5.61
C MET A 280 -2.75 -16.88 4.32
N TRP A 281 -1.89 -16.80 3.32
CA TRP A 281 -1.91 -17.58 2.09
C TRP A 281 -0.82 -18.63 2.12
N LEU A 282 -1.13 -19.83 1.67
CA LEU A 282 -0.19 -20.95 1.59
C LEU A 282 0.71 -20.83 0.35
N ALA A 283 1.53 -19.79 0.31
CA ALA A 283 2.42 -19.52 -0.80
C ALA A 283 3.87 -19.33 -0.30
N GLY A 284 4.85 -19.84 -1.03
CA GLY A 284 6.25 -19.73 -0.71
C GLY A 284 6.56 -20.31 0.69
N PRO A 285 7.37 -19.62 1.53
CA PRO A 285 7.74 -20.10 2.85
C PRO A 285 6.56 -20.25 3.81
N PHE A 286 5.42 -19.56 3.57
CA PHE A 286 4.25 -19.63 4.44
C PHE A 286 3.51 -20.97 4.34
N ALA A 287 3.63 -21.69 3.23
CA ALA A 287 3.11 -23.04 3.14
C ALA A 287 3.75 -23.99 4.16
N ALA A 288 5.06 -23.87 4.37
CA ALA A 288 5.77 -24.67 5.37
C ALA A 288 5.43 -24.28 6.83
N MET A 289 5.05 -23.03 7.07
CA MET A 289 4.69 -22.51 8.39
C MET A 289 3.32 -22.98 8.88
N ALA A 290 2.43 -23.35 7.98
CA ALA A 290 1.07 -23.79 8.29
C ALA A 290 0.99 -25.27 8.76
N GLY A 291 2.14 -25.97 8.81
CA GLY A 291 2.24 -27.36 9.23
C GLY A 291 2.45 -28.33 8.06
N LYS A 292 3.05 -29.48 8.38
CA LYS A 292 3.47 -30.48 7.37
C LYS A 292 2.31 -31.14 6.61
N ASP A 293 1.12 -31.14 7.20
CA ASP A 293 -0.06 -31.80 6.65
C ASP A 293 -0.98 -30.83 5.89
N THR A 294 -0.55 -29.59 5.71
CA THR A 294 -1.33 -28.56 5.02
C THR A 294 -1.02 -28.59 3.52
N ASP A 295 -2.04 -28.87 2.71
CA ASP A 295 -1.91 -28.82 1.25
C ASP A 295 -1.90 -27.36 0.76
N PRO A 296 -0.81 -26.88 0.16
CA PRO A 296 -0.75 -25.50 -0.36
C PRO A 296 -1.67 -25.25 -1.55
N SER A 297 -2.16 -26.32 -2.23
CA SER A 297 -3.06 -26.16 -3.39
C SER A 297 -4.43 -25.61 -3.00
N VAL A 298 -4.87 -25.77 -1.76
CA VAL A 298 -6.24 -25.36 -1.33
C VAL A 298 -6.50 -23.86 -1.51
N ASP A 299 -5.48 -23.03 -1.37
CA ASP A 299 -5.62 -21.59 -1.60
C ASP A 299 -5.59 -21.25 -3.11
N LEU A 300 -4.79 -21.96 -3.89
CA LEU A 300 -4.78 -21.84 -5.37
C LEU A 300 -6.12 -22.24 -5.96
N GLU A 301 -6.69 -23.36 -5.50
CA GLU A 301 -8.01 -23.83 -5.92
C GLU A 301 -9.11 -22.84 -5.51
N PHE A 302 -9.03 -22.28 -4.30
CA PHE A 302 -9.96 -21.23 -3.88
C PHE A 302 -9.91 -20.03 -4.83
N ILE A 303 -8.72 -19.52 -5.14
CA ILE A 303 -8.59 -18.38 -6.04
C ILE A 303 -9.14 -18.68 -7.42
N ASN A 304 -8.86 -19.88 -7.95
CA ASN A 304 -9.43 -20.28 -9.24
C ASN A 304 -10.97 -20.34 -9.21
N SER A 305 -11.54 -20.95 -8.16
CA SER A 305 -13.00 -21.00 -7.98
C SER A 305 -13.60 -19.59 -7.78
N LEU A 306 -12.89 -18.70 -7.10
CA LEU A 306 -13.30 -17.30 -6.93
C LEU A 306 -13.35 -16.58 -8.29
N LEU A 307 -12.37 -16.77 -9.15
CA LEU A 307 -12.41 -16.19 -10.50
C LEU A 307 -13.61 -16.73 -11.30
N ASP A 308 -13.89 -18.04 -11.23
CA ASP A 308 -15.06 -18.64 -11.88
C ASP A 308 -16.36 -18.02 -11.33
N ARG A 309 -16.43 -17.79 -10.01
CA ARG A 309 -17.57 -17.15 -9.38
C ARG A 309 -17.76 -15.71 -9.85
N MET A 310 -16.68 -14.94 -9.95
CA MET A 310 -16.75 -13.57 -10.46
C MET A 310 -17.26 -13.52 -11.92
N GLU A 311 -16.85 -14.47 -12.74
CA GLU A 311 -17.31 -14.60 -14.14
C GLU A 311 -18.79 -15.03 -14.25
N GLN A 312 -19.31 -15.76 -13.23
CA GLN A 312 -20.72 -16.15 -13.16
C GLN A 312 -21.62 -15.01 -12.69
N ASP A 313 -21.19 -14.28 -11.67
CA ASP A 313 -22.00 -13.26 -11.01
C ASP A 313 -21.99 -11.92 -11.75
N TYR A 314 -20.92 -11.64 -12.47
CA TYR A 314 -20.72 -10.36 -13.17
C TYR A 314 -20.30 -10.57 -14.64
N ARG A 315 -20.57 -9.59 -15.46
CA ARG A 315 -20.10 -9.59 -16.85
C ARG A 315 -18.62 -9.20 -16.93
N ILE A 316 -17.76 -10.12 -16.51
CA ILE A 316 -16.32 -9.92 -16.58
C ILE A 316 -15.81 -10.06 -18.02
N ASP A 317 -14.92 -9.15 -18.41
CA ASP A 317 -14.10 -9.31 -19.60
C ASP A 317 -12.93 -10.25 -19.28
N THR A 318 -13.09 -11.51 -19.59
CA THR A 318 -12.10 -12.56 -19.33
C THR A 318 -10.77 -12.35 -20.06
N THR A 319 -10.71 -11.42 -21.00
CA THR A 319 -9.46 -11.02 -21.66
C THR A 319 -8.66 -10.00 -20.81
N ARG A 320 -9.28 -9.42 -19.78
CA ARG A 320 -8.70 -8.37 -18.92
C ARG A 320 -8.87 -8.70 -17.44
N VAL A 321 -8.27 -9.81 -17.03
CA VAL A 321 -8.20 -10.25 -15.63
C VAL A 321 -6.78 -10.07 -15.13
N TYR A 322 -6.63 -9.46 -13.94
CA TYR A 322 -5.35 -9.10 -13.37
C TYR A 322 -5.28 -9.51 -11.90
N ALA A 323 -4.06 -9.70 -11.39
CA ALA A 323 -3.86 -10.01 -9.98
C ALA A 323 -2.74 -9.16 -9.37
N THR A 324 -2.95 -8.76 -8.12
CA THR A 324 -1.97 -8.05 -7.29
C THR A 324 -2.12 -8.49 -5.84
N GLY A 325 -1.15 -8.17 -5.01
CA GLY A 325 -1.20 -8.44 -3.58
C GLY A 325 0.05 -7.96 -2.89
N HIS A 326 -0.03 -7.84 -1.56
CA HIS A 326 1.05 -7.34 -0.73
C HIS A 326 1.71 -8.49 0.05
N SER A 327 3.05 -8.49 0.14
CA SER A 327 3.81 -9.41 1.03
C SER A 327 3.47 -10.89 0.78
N ASN A 328 2.85 -11.57 1.73
CA ASN A 328 2.35 -12.93 1.55
C ASN A 328 1.29 -13.01 0.42
N GLY A 329 0.47 -11.97 0.22
CA GLY A 329 -0.41 -11.83 -0.95
C GLY A 329 0.35 -11.62 -2.26
N SER A 330 1.52 -10.99 -2.23
CA SER A 330 2.44 -10.93 -3.38
C SER A 330 2.92 -12.33 -3.79
N LEU A 331 3.34 -13.14 -2.81
CA LEU A 331 3.70 -14.54 -3.05
C LEU A 331 2.54 -15.35 -3.62
N MET A 332 1.33 -15.13 -3.09
CA MET A 332 0.12 -15.77 -3.62
C MET A 332 -0.22 -15.29 -5.04
N THR A 333 0.05 -14.02 -5.36
CA THR A 333 -0.08 -13.48 -6.73
C THR A 333 0.85 -14.24 -7.68
N TRP A 334 2.13 -14.41 -7.33
CA TRP A 334 3.10 -15.18 -8.11
C TRP A 334 2.66 -16.64 -8.28
N ALA A 335 2.27 -17.30 -7.18
CA ALA A 335 1.89 -18.71 -7.21
C ALA A 335 0.63 -18.95 -8.06
N THR A 336 -0.41 -18.14 -7.86
CA THR A 336 -1.66 -18.23 -8.63
C THR A 336 -1.41 -17.98 -10.11
N ALA A 337 -0.62 -16.96 -10.43
CA ALA A 337 -0.32 -16.61 -11.82
C ALA A 337 0.54 -17.67 -12.50
N CYS A 338 1.50 -18.28 -11.82
CA CYS A 338 2.26 -19.39 -12.37
C CYS A 338 1.37 -20.62 -12.63
N ARG A 339 0.45 -20.93 -11.73
CA ARG A 339 -0.44 -22.10 -11.85
C ARG A 339 -1.54 -21.91 -12.89
N TYR A 340 -2.06 -20.68 -13.04
CA TYR A 340 -3.20 -20.36 -13.90
C TYR A 340 -2.88 -19.20 -14.86
N ALA A 341 -1.68 -19.20 -15.45
CA ALA A 341 -1.15 -18.11 -16.24
C ALA A 341 -2.09 -17.62 -17.36
N SER A 342 -2.78 -18.55 -18.02
CA SER A 342 -3.70 -18.25 -19.12
C SER A 342 -4.93 -17.41 -18.68
N ARG A 343 -5.25 -17.38 -17.40
CA ARG A 343 -6.36 -16.56 -16.88
C ARG A 343 -6.01 -15.09 -16.69
N PHE A 344 -4.71 -14.74 -16.66
CA PHE A 344 -4.28 -13.39 -16.36
C PHE A 344 -3.67 -12.70 -17.58
N ALA A 345 -4.06 -11.46 -17.81
CA ALA A 345 -3.43 -10.60 -18.82
C ALA A 345 -2.10 -10.00 -18.31
N ALA A 346 -2.02 -9.71 -17.01
CA ALA A 346 -0.82 -9.22 -16.34
C ALA A 346 -0.95 -9.37 -14.81
N ILE A 347 0.19 -9.32 -14.09
CA ILE A 347 0.25 -9.35 -12.63
C ILE A 347 1.12 -8.21 -12.08
N ALA A 348 0.81 -7.76 -10.87
CA ALA A 348 1.60 -6.72 -10.20
C ALA A 348 1.79 -7.03 -8.70
N PRO A 349 2.72 -7.91 -8.33
CA PRO A 349 3.02 -8.25 -6.94
C PRO A 349 3.79 -7.11 -6.25
N VAL A 350 3.46 -6.83 -4.98
CA VAL A 350 4.04 -5.76 -4.17
C VAL A 350 4.65 -6.32 -2.88
N GLY A 351 5.88 -5.91 -2.57
CA GLY A 351 6.59 -6.25 -1.34
C GLY A 351 7.26 -7.62 -1.36
N TYR A 352 7.25 -8.33 -2.48
CA TYR A 352 8.02 -9.57 -2.62
C TYR A 352 8.30 -9.86 -4.10
N MET A 353 9.50 -10.39 -4.38
CA MET A 353 9.90 -10.85 -5.71
C MET A 353 10.22 -12.35 -5.65
N PHE A 354 9.72 -13.11 -6.62
CA PHE A 354 9.92 -14.56 -6.71
C PHE A 354 10.36 -14.97 -8.10
N THR A 355 11.19 -15.99 -8.21
CA THR A 355 11.49 -16.61 -9.50
C THR A 355 10.25 -17.29 -10.07
N PRO A 356 10.12 -17.39 -11.40
CA PRO A 356 9.05 -18.18 -12.00
C PRO A 356 8.98 -19.59 -11.39
N LEU A 357 7.79 -20.02 -11.00
CA LEU A 357 7.58 -21.34 -10.45
C LEU A 357 7.55 -22.38 -11.59
N PRO A 358 7.90 -23.64 -11.32
CA PRO A 358 7.94 -24.69 -12.33
C PRO A 358 6.59 -24.96 -13.04
N GLU A 359 5.48 -24.58 -12.38
CA GLU A 359 4.13 -24.74 -12.92
C GLU A 359 3.80 -23.76 -14.04
N LEU A 360 4.57 -22.67 -14.18
CA LEU A 360 4.37 -21.68 -15.22
C LEU A 360 4.69 -22.30 -16.60
N ASP A 361 3.68 -22.35 -17.46
CA ASP A 361 3.83 -22.85 -18.83
C ASP A 361 4.81 -21.92 -19.60
N PRO A 362 5.93 -22.44 -20.08
CA PRO A 362 6.92 -21.64 -20.80
C PRO A 362 6.39 -21.03 -22.11
N ALA A 363 5.28 -21.52 -22.64
CA ALA A 363 4.63 -20.98 -23.83
C ALA A 363 3.74 -19.75 -23.54
N VAL A 364 3.43 -19.47 -22.27
CA VAL A 364 2.53 -18.40 -21.88
C VAL A 364 3.34 -17.19 -21.38
N LEU A 365 3.48 -16.16 -22.22
CA LEU A 365 4.03 -14.88 -21.77
C LEU A 365 3.15 -14.29 -20.66
N LEU A 366 3.75 -13.92 -19.53
CA LEU A 366 3.03 -13.36 -18.39
C LEU A 366 3.67 -12.03 -17.95
N PRO A 367 3.12 -10.89 -18.40
CA PRO A 367 3.62 -9.59 -17.98
C PRO A 367 3.57 -9.41 -16.47
N ALA A 368 4.69 -8.97 -15.88
CA ALA A 368 4.82 -8.79 -14.44
C ALA A 368 5.47 -7.45 -14.09
N TRP A 369 4.85 -6.71 -13.16
CA TRP A 369 5.41 -5.48 -12.59
C TRP A 369 5.54 -5.60 -11.08
N ALA A 370 6.75 -5.84 -10.60
CA ALA A 370 7.02 -5.96 -9.16
C ALA A 370 7.44 -4.63 -8.54
N PHE A 371 6.99 -4.43 -7.29
CA PHE A 371 7.33 -3.25 -6.48
C PHE A 371 7.98 -3.69 -5.16
N LEU A 372 9.06 -3.01 -4.78
CA LEU A 372 9.67 -3.14 -3.47
C LEU A 372 9.98 -1.75 -2.91
N GLY A 373 9.73 -1.56 -1.63
CA GLY A 373 10.22 -0.39 -0.92
C GLY A 373 11.74 -0.40 -0.81
N GLU A 374 12.40 0.75 -0.87
CA GLU A 374 13.86 0.86 -0.75
C GLU A 374 14.36 0.25 0.56
N TYR A 375 13.55 0.33 1.62
CA TYR A 375 13.84 -0.25 2.94
C TYR A 375 12.92 -1.44 3.25
N ASP A 376 12.54 -2.18 2.21
CA ASP A 376 11.68 -3.35 2.37
C ASP A 376 12.38 -4.43 3.21
N SER A 377 11.69 -4.96 4.19
CA SER A 377 12.24 -5.97 5.10
C SER A 377 12.00 -7.41 4.66
N ALA A 378 11.07 -7.61 3.73
CA ALA A 378 10.73 -8.92 3.21
C ALA A 378 11.46 -9.24 1.90
N GLY A 379 12.01 -8.21 1.25
CA GLY A 379 12.78 -8.33 0.01
C GLY A 379 13.96 -7.37 0.00
N VAL A 380 14.95 -7.65 -0.83
CA VAL A 380 16.09 -6.76 -1.06
C VAL A 380 15.79 -5.92 -2.29
N ALA A 381 15.47 -4.64 -2.08
CA ALA A 381 15.15 -3.72 -3.18
C ALA A 381 16.38 -3.37 -4.02
N GLU A 382 17.56 -3.36 -3.41
CA GLU A 382 18.81 -3.09 -4.07
C GLU A 382 19.15 -4.19 -5.10
N LEU A 383 19.56 -3.78 -6.28
CA LEU A 383 19.93 -4.69 -7.36
C LEU A 383 21.45 -4.91 -7.33
N VAL A 384 21.88 -5.89 -6.56
CA VAL A 384 23.27 -6.33 -6.48
C VAL A 384 23.43 -7.72 -7.02
N GLU A 385 24.62 -8.02 -7.54
CA GLU A 385 24.96 -9.31 -8.12
C GLU A 385 24.61 -10.45 -7.17
N ASP A 386 24.04 -11.51 -7.70
CA ASP A 386 23.68 -12.74 -6.99
C ASP A 386 22.60 -12.63 -5.90
N ASN A 387 22.01 -11.48 -5.66
CA ASN A 387 20.89 -11.44 -4.71
C ASN A 387 19.60 -12.08 -5.27
N GLY A 388 18.65 -12.39 -4.37
CA GLY A 388 17.42 -13.08 -4.73
C GLY A 388 16.54 -12.28 -5.72
N THR A 389 16.54 -10.95 -5.61
CA THR A 389 15.75 -10.07 -6.47
C THR A 389 16.30 -10.05 -7.91
N VAL A 390 17.62 -9.96 -8.07
CA VAL A 390 18.26 -10.03 -9.39
C VAL A 390 18.01 -11.39 -10.04
N LYS A 391 18.18 -12.48 -9.29
CA LYS A 391 17.90 -13.85 -9.80
C LYS A 391 16.44 -14.03 -10.21
N ALA A 392 15.51 -13.49 -9.44
CA ALA A 392 14.09 -13.52 -9.78
C ALA A 392 13.80 -12.72 -11.04
N LEU A 393 14.34 -11.51 -11.18
CA LEU A 393 14.19 -10.71 -12.39
C LEU A 393 14.79 -11.39 -13.62
N GLN A 394 15.98 -11.98 -13.51
CA GLN A 394 16.57 -12.76 -14.59
C GLN A 394 15.69 -13.94 -15.00
N GLY A 395 15.12 -14.66 -14.04
CA GLY A 395 14.16 -15.73 -14.32
C GLY A 395 12.94 -15.25 -15.09
N TRP A 396 12.33 -14.13 -14.68
CA TRP A 396 11.18 -13.54 -15.37
C TRP A 396 11.54 -12.95 -16.73
N ASN A 397 12.72 -12.37 -16.86
CA ASN A 397 13.26 -11.88 -18.13
C ASN A 397 13.46 -13.03 -19.14
N ALA A 398 14.01 -14.15 -18.66
CA ALA A 398 14.18 -15.34 -19.48
C ALA A 398 12.84 -15.94 -19.90
N HIS A 399 11.89 -16.06 -18.96
CA HIS A 399 10.55 -16.59 -19.23
C HIS A 399 9.78 -15.73 -20.26
N ASN A 400 9.82 -14.42 -20.11
CA ASN A 400 9.12 -13.47 -20.98
C ASN A 400 9.95 -13.06 -22.22
N ALA A 401 11.06 -13.71 -22.48
CA ALA A 401 11.95 -13.46 -23.64
C ALA A 401 12.33 -11.96 -23.79
N THR A 402 12.68 -11.31 -22.67
CA THR A 402 13.02 -9.89 -22.68
C THR A 402 14.49 -9.63 -22.95
N ASN A 403 14.81 -8.38 -23.34
CA ASN A 403 16.16 -7.91 -23.60
C ASN A 403 16.73 -7.14 -22.40
N GLU A 404 17.63 -7.77 -21.63
CA GLU A 404 18.30 -7.15 -20.50
C GLU A 404 19.37 -6.15 -20.91
N ALA A 405 19.92 -6.26 -22.15
CA ALA A 405 20.91 -5.32 -22.64
C ALA A 405 20.32 -3.93 -23.00
N ALA A 406 18.99 -3.85 -23.15
CA ALA A 406 18.27 -2.62 -23.49
C ALA A 406 17.24 -2.24 -22.42
N VAL A 407 17.60 -2.39 -21.13
CA VAL A 407 16.73 -1.99 -20.03
C VAL A 407 16.50 -0.48 -20.05
N ALA A 408 15.22 -0.08 -19.99
CA ALA A 408 14.83 1.32 -19.85
C ALA A 408 14.61 1.66 -18.38
N GLU A 409 15.13 2.81 -17.94
CA GLU A 409 14.89 3.35 -16.60
C GLU A 409 14.04 4.61 -16.69
N SER A 410 13.06 4.71 -15.82
CA SER A 410 12.18 5.85 -15.70
C SER A 410 11.92 6.20 -14.25
N SER A 411 11.51 7.44 -14.00
CA SER A 411 11.14 7.90 -12.67
C SER A 411 9.80 8.62 -12.73
N SER A 412 8.93 8.34 -11.76
CA SER A 412 7.63 8.98 -11.62
C SER A 412 7.34 9.34 -10.16
N TYR A 413 6.21 10.00 -9.89
CA TYR A 413 5.82 10.46 -8.55
C TYR A 413 6.93 11.29 -7.88
N ASN A 414 7.44 12.31 -8.61
CA ASN A 414 8.54 13.17 -8.16
C ASN A 414 9.82 12.40 -7.74
N GLY A 415 10.14 11.31 -8.44
CA GLY A 415 11.32 10.50 -8.14
C GLY A 415 11.11 9.41 -7.10
N ALA A 416 9.90 9.27 -6.55
CA ALA A 416 9.62 8.21 -5.58
C ALA A 416 9.68 6.82 -6.23
N PHE A 417 9.16 6.68 -7.44
CA PHE A 417 9.16 5.40 -8.16
C PHE A 417 10.29 5.40 -9.17
N VAL A 418 11.28 4.57 -8.95
CA VAL A 418 12.37 4.33 -9.91
C VAL A 418 12.15 2.97 -10.54
N THR A 419 11.81 2.96 -11.81
CA THR A 419 11.34 1.77 -12.52
C THR A 419 12.31 1.35 -13.61
N LYS A 420 12.73 0.09 -13.59
CA LYS A 420 13.38 -0.59 -14.70
C LYS A 420 12.35 -1.38 -15.51
N SER A 421 12.38 -1.21 -16.83
CA SER A 421 11.47 -1.89 -17.77
C SER A 421 12.27 -2.70 -18.77
N PHE A 422 11.90 -3.97 -18.91
CA PHE A 422 12.53 -4.92 -19.81
C PHE A 422 11.55 -5.25 -20.94
N MET A 423 11.95 -4.96 -22.17
CA MET A 423 11.12 -5.17 -23.35
C MET A 423 11.22 -6.60 -23.85
N GLY A 424 10.05 -7.26 -24.04
CA GLY A 424 9.93 -8.47 -24.81
C GLY A 424 9.12 -8.20 -26.07
N GLY A 425 9.77 -8.25 -27.24
CA GLY A 425 9.15 -7.81 -28.49
C GLY A 425 8.76 -6.31 -28.44
N ASN A 426 7.49 -6.02 -28.61
CA ASN A 426 6.94 -4.66 -28.64
C ASN A 426 6.34 -4.18 -27.30
N ALA A 427 6.50 -4.94 -26.21
CA ALA A 427 5.87 -4.66 -24.93
C ALA A 427 6.85 -4.74 -23.74
N PRO A 428 6.69 -3.92 -22.68
CA PRO A 428 7.45 -4.03 -21.44
C PRO A 428 6.93 -5.20 -20.60
N LEU A 429 7.42 -6.42 -20.84
CA LEU A 429 6.88 -7.64 -20.23
C LEU A 429 7.34 -7.85 -18.78
N VAL A 430 8.47 -7.27 -18.38
CA VAL A 430 8.92 -7.28 -16.98
C VAL A 430 9.24 -5.85 -16.56
N LYS A 431 8.66 -5.43 -15.45
CA LYS A 431 8.95 -4.15 -14.82
C LYS A 431 9.30 -4.37 -13.35
N TYR A 432 10.22 -3.57 -12.85
CA TYR A 432 10.60 -3.58 -11.45
C TYR A 432 10.75 -2.15 -10.94
N THR A 433 10.03 -1.83 -9.87
CA THR A 433 10.07 -0.50 -9.25
C THR A 433 10.62 -0.58 -7.84
N VAL A 434 11.61 0.25 -7.57
CA VAL A 434 12.01 0.60 -6.21
C VAL A 434 11.24 1.84 -5.80
N VAL A 435 10.48 1.74 -4.73
CA VAL A 435 9.79 2.89 -4.13
C VAL A 435 10.71 3.51 -3.10
N LYS A 436 11.23 4.70 -3.43
CA LYS A 436 12.21 5.39 -2.60
C LYS A 436 11.66 5.73 -1.23
N ASP A 437 12.54 5.65 -0.22
CA ASP A 437 12.25 6.01 1.17
C ASP A 437 11.05 5.25 1.78
N THR A 438 10.76 4.06 1.29
CA THR A 438 9.57 3.30 1.65
C THR A 438 9.94 1.95 2.27
N PRO A 439 9.38 1.58 3.42
CA PRO A 439 9.51 0.25 4.01
C PRO A 439 8.55 -0.76 3.38
N HIS A 440 8.38 -1.92 4.02
CA HIS A 440 7.48 -3.00 3.59
C HIS A 440 6.00 -2.62 3.74
N VAL A 441 5.44 -1.91 2.75
CA VAL A 441 4.05 -1.43 2.72
C VAL A 441 3.50 -1.49 1.29
N TYR A 442 2.17 -1.45 1.17
CA TYR A 442 1.47 -1.19 -0.09
C TYR A 442 0.98 0.26 -0.10
N LEU A 443 1.28 1.01 -1.15
CA LEU A 443 0.85 2.40 -1.29
C LEU A 443 -0.30 2.50 -2.31
N GLN A 444 -1.25 3.40 -2.05
CA GLN A 444 -2.34 3.66 -3.00
C GLN A 444 -1.84 4.15 -4.36
N GLU A 445 -0.71 4.87 -4.39
CA GLU A 445 -0.08 5.35 -5.63
C GLU A 445 0.42 4.20 -6.51
N GLU A 446 0.78 3.06 -5.91
CA GLU A 446 1.13 1.85 -6.66
C GLU A 446 -0.08 1.32 -7.42
N SER A 447 -1.27 1.27 -6.80
CA SER A 447 -2.50 0.85 -7.48
C SER A 447 -2.83 1.76 -8.67
N VAL A 448 -2.66 3.07 -8.50
CA VAL A 448 -2.89 4.06 -9.58
C VAL A 448 -1.88 3.86 -10.72
N ALA A 449 -0.59 3.68 -10.39
CA ALA A 449 0.45 3.43 -11.39
C ALA A 449 0.22 2.11 -12.11
N ILE A 450 -0.03 1.03 -11.36
CA ILE A 450 -0.28 -0.31 -11.89
C ILE A 450 -1.44 -0.28 -12.90
N TRP A 451 -2.55 0.36 -12.56
CA TRP A 451 -3.66 0.45 -13.50
C TRP A 451 -3.31 1.28 -14.72
N ASN A 452 -2.88 2.53 -14.53
CA ASN A 452 -2.70 3.49 -15.62
C ASN A 452 -1.57 3.14 -16.58
N GLU A 453 -0.49 2.57 -16.07
CA GLU A 453 0.73 2.34 -16.86
C GLU A 453 0.93 0.87 -17.25
N PHE A 454 0.15 -0.05 -16.68
CA PHE A 454 0.38 -1.47 -16.87
C PHE A 454 -0.90 -2.26 -17.12
N PHE A 455 -1.76 -2.50 -16.14
CA PHE A 455 -2.93 -3.38 -16.30
C PHE A 455 -3.82 -2.95 -17.46
N SER A 456 -4.20 -1.68 -17.54
CA SER A 456 -5.05 -1.17 -18.61
C SER A 456 -4.45 -1.32 -20.03
N ARG A 457 -3.17 -1.65 -20.12
CA ARG A 457 -2.44 -1.79 -21.39
C ARG A 457 -2.44 -3.20 -21.94
N TYR A 458 -2.73 -4.22 -21.10
CA TYR A 458 -2.67 -5.63 -21.48
C TYR A 458 -4.03 -6.25 -21.58
N SER A 459 -4.17 -7.15 -22.55
CA SER A 459 -5.28 -8.10 -22.62
C SER A 459 -4.80 -9.44 -23.19
N ARG A 460 -5.51 -10.52 -22.87
CA ARG A 460 -5.20 -11.86 -23.37
C ARG A 460 -6.40 -12.41 -24.13
N GLY A 461 -6.22 -12.68 -25.42
CA GLY A 461 -7.25 -13.32 -26.24
C GLY A 461 -7.60 -14.72 -25.77
N ALA A 462 -8.77 -15.21 -26.17
CA ALA A 462 -9.21 -16.57 -25.85
C ALA A 462 -8.31 -17.67 -26.45
N ASP A 463 -7.55 -17.33 -27.48
CA ASP A 463 -6.53 -18.18 -28.10
C ASP A 463 -5.17 -18.17 -27.37
N GLY A 464 -5.09 -17.40 -26.24
CA GLY A 464 -3.87 -17.22 -25.46
C GLY A 464 -2.97 -16.08 -25.95
N THR A 465 -3.27 -15.45 -27.08
CA THR A 465 -2.49 -14.32 -27.62
C THR A 465 -2.50 -13.16 -26.64
N LEU A 466 -1.31 -12.69 -26.28
CA LEU A 466 -1.13 -11.50 -25.44
C LEU A 466 -1.16 -10.23 -26.32
N TYR A 467 -1.89 -9.23 -25.88
CA TYR A 467 -1.96 -7.93 -26.54
C TYR A 467 -1.45 -6.84 -25.60
N TYR A 468 -0.72 -5.88 -26.16
CA TYR A 468 -0.29 -4.65 -25.51
C TYR A 468 -0.81 -3.47 -26.30
N GLN A 469 -1.62 -2.61 -25.65
CA GLN A 469 -2.28 -1.46 -26.29
C GLN A 469 -3.04 -1.84 -27.56
N GLY A 470 -3.72 -3.00 -27.56
CA GLY A 470 -4.50 -3.51 -28.67
C GLY A 470 -3.70 -4.20 -29.78
N ASN A 471 -2.37 -4.22 -29.72
CA ASN A 471 -1.51 -4.89 -30.67
C ASN A 471 -1.01 -6.21 -30.10
N ALA A 472 -0.99 -7.26 -30.89
CA ALA A 472 -0.40 -8.53 -30.48
C ALA A 472 1.07 -8.32 -30.07
N VAL A 473 1.44 -8.93 -28.95
CA VAL A 473 2.84 -8.93 -28.50
C VAL A 473 3.66 -9.81 -29.42
N ASN A 474 4.70 -9.26 -30.01
CA ASN A 474 5.59 -9.98 -30.90
C ASN A 474 6.51 -10.90 -30.11
N ASP A 475 6.95 -11.99 -30.73
CA ASP A 475 7.94 -12.87 -30.16
C ASP A 475 9.24 -12.10 -29.84
N GLY A 476 9.63 -12.10 -28.58
CA GLY A 476 10.91 -11.60 -28.13
C GLY A 476 11.98 -12.69 -28.21
N GLN A 477 13.22 -12.28 -28.03
CA GLN A 477 14.34 -13.21 -27.80
C GLN A 477 15.02 -12.80 -26.51
N TYR A 478 15.17 -13.73 -25.58
CA TYR A 478 15.88 -13.44 -24.34
C TYR A 478 17.34 -13.07 -24.64
N GLN A 479 17.74 -11.89 -24.20
CA GLN A 479 19.10 -11.40 -24.33
C GLN A 479 19.63 -11.08 -22.93
N PRO A 480 20.37 -12.00 -22.29
CA PRO A 480 20.94 -11.79 -20.97
C PRO A 480 21.99 -10.68 -20.99
N SER A 481 22.14 -9.96 -19.90
CA SER A 481 23.17 -8.96 -19.70
C SER A 481 23.60 -8.95 -18.23
N ALA A 482 24.89 -8.99 -17.99
CA ALA A 482 25.47 -8.90 -16.65
C ALA A 482 25.54 -7.46 -16.10
N ASN A 483 25.16 -6.45 -16.88
CA ASN A 483 25.41 -5.04 -16.52
C ASN A 483 24.15 -4.24 -16.18
N TRP A 484 22.95 -4.78 -16.37
CA TRP A 484 21.71 -4.01 -16.17
C TRP A 484 21.44 -3.67 -14.70
N TYR A 485 22.01 -4.42 -13.76
CA TYR A 485 21.88 -4.20 -12.32
C TYR A 485 23.13 -3.57 -11.69
N ALA A 486 24.24 -3.50 -12.39
CA ALA A 486 25.43 -2.82 -11.89
C ALA A 486 25.16 -1.31 -11.74
N ALA A 487 25.51 -0.73 -10.58
CA ALA A 487 25.45 0.71 -10.38
C ALA A 487 26.26 1.43 -11.45
N LYS A 488 25.62 2.40 -12.12
CA LYS A 488 26.32 3.30 -13.06
C LYS A 488 27.06 4.39 -12.30
#